data_36c8247cc9d6c925e1d5f5ae3614d54e
#
_entry.id   36c8247cc9d6c925e1d5f5ae3614d54e
#
_cell.length_a   1.000
_cell.length_b   1.000
_cell.length_c   1.000
_cell.angle_alpha   90.00
_cell.angle_beta   90.00
_cell.angle_gamma   90.00
#
_symmetry.space_group_name_H-M   'P 1'
#
loop_
_entity.id
_entity.type
_entity.pdbx_description
1 polymer ?
#
loop_
_entity_poly.entity_id
_entity_poly.type
_entity_poly.pdbx_seq_one_letter_code
_entity_poly.pdbx_strand_id
1 'polypeptide(L)'
;SGTTRRGYFYNETRQAYQDSLRMVGGFAKLEYRPSEQLEMALSLSGDYVQQGGFPYRTDDPRTKQPLPLSADAPESYKRHTATLRYLLSYKWGGVQLQSATSYQYLFDETQMDMDALPLSYFHVTQGLREHGLTQEFILKNLRGERPSRYDWSVGLFGYHDAKRVEAPVTFSYGGLSALINQAMAALKQRVPAMPSLVYYDATRSDRTNANDFRMPDWGLALYHESAYHLTPAWTITGGLRLDYEHHEISYDSRGYELSLAVAGTTQPLATAPPVHLEGKQSVGYWNLLPKLSVSWHPTEALRAYATVSRGVKTGGFNEQSFSDLITTAQQKALQAQISGRGGFDSSTIASATTYKPEHSWSYELGARYALPSAGLELSSSVYLMQVRDLQLTRFVASGAGRMVGNAGSSRTLGFELSATQRLWSSLRAHLNYSLTDARFTEETTAAKKGNFVPFIPRHTYSVMLSANEPLSRHLRLLGEVEYAGLGEIYWREDNTTRESLQSTLRARLGLSYDRYTLALWGANLTDNSYTVFQAASPLGRLFQTSAPRTLGVDLSVKF
;
A
#
# COMPACT_ATOMS: atom_id res chain seq x y z
N SER A 1 -3.10 -16.94 17.36
CA SER A 1 -3.85 -17.21 16.10
C SER A 1 -2.94 -17.88 15.08
N GLY A 2 -3.51 -18.71 14.21
CA GLY A 2 -2.80 -19.32 13.11
C GLY A 2 -3.72 -19.57 11.93
N THR A 3 -3.19 -19.45 10.71
CA THR A 3 -3.93 -19.70 9.47
C THR A 3 -3.02 -20.46 8.50
N THR A 4 -3.59 -21.45 7.81
CA THR A 4 -2.94 -22.16 6.72
C THR A 4 -3.91 -22.28 5.55
N ARG A 5 -3.44 -21.97 4.34
CA ARG A 5 -4.20 -22.07 3.10
C ARG A 5 -3.33 -22.62 1.99
N ARG A 6 -3.85 -23.56 1.21
CA ARG A 6 -3.15 -24.16 0.05
C ARG A 6 -2.94 -23.13 -1.08
N GLY A 7 -3.86 -22.20 -1.26
CA GLY A 7 -3.93 -21.26 -2.37
C GLY A 7 -5.11 -21.51 -3.31
N TYR A 8 -5.39 -20.54 -4.17
CA TYR A 8 -6.49 -20.58 -5.16
C TYR A 8 -5.99 -20.71 -6.59
N PHE A 9 -4.79 -20.23 -6.89
CA PHE A 9 -4.27 -20.10 -8.24
C PHE A 9 -3.18 -21.13 -8.50
N TYR A 10 -3.46 -22.03 -9.44
CA TYR A 10 -2.54 -23.10 -9.81
C TYR A 10 -1.58 -22.63 -10.91
N ASN A 11 -0.29 -22.79 -10.70
CA ASN A 11 0.76 -22.50 -11.66
C ASN A 11 1.07 -23.78 -12.46
N GLU A 12 0.84 -23.73 -13.79
CA GLU A 12 0.98 -24.88 -14.68
C GLU A 12 2.44 -25.28 -14.88
N THR A 13 3.36 -24.31 -14.94
CA THR A 13 4.79 -24.56 -15.11
C THR A 13 5.41 -25.22 -13.89
N ARG A 14 5.07 -24.75 -12.71
CA ARG A 14 5.60 -25.25 -11.43
C ARG A 14 4.78 -26.41 -10.85
N GLN A 15 3.62 -26.72 -11.42
CA GLN A 15 2.67 -27.73 -10.95
C GLN A 15 2.33 -27.59 -9.44
N ALA A 16 2.13 -26.34 -8.99
CA ALA A 16 1.88 -26.00 -7.60
C ALA A 16 0.93 -24.80 -7.50
N TYR A 17 0.25 -24.66 -6.34
CA TYR A 17 -0.50 -23.44 -6.03
C TYR A 17 0.45 -22.29 -5.73
N GLN A 18 0.24 -21.15 -6.41
CA GLN A 18 1.11 -19.99 -6.34
C GLN A 18 0.94 -19.21 -5.02
N ASP A 19 -0.30 -19.05 -4.56
CA ASP A 19 -0.69 -18.14 -3.48
C ASP A 19 -0.97 -18.86 -2.14
N SER A 20 -0.21 -19.89 -1.82
CA SER A 20 -0.29 -20.55 -0.51
C SER A 20 -0.02 -19.55 0.63
N LEU A 21 -0.61 -19.81 1.81
CA LEU A 21 -0.43 -18.93 2.97
C LEU A 21 -0.26 -19.77 4.25
N ARG A 22 0.73 -19.40 5.05
CA ARG A 22 0.88 -19.83 6.43
C ARG A 22 1.16 -18.60 7.30
N MET A 23 0.36 -18.43 8.34
CA MET A 23 0.50 -17.32 9.27
C MET A 23 0.34 -17.81 10.71
N VAL A 24 1.18 -17.29 11.59
CA VAL A 24 1.08 -17.49 13.05
C VAL A 24 1.34 -16.15 13.72
N GLY A 25 0.54 -15.80 14.71
CA GLY A 25 0.74 -14.58 15.48
C GLY A 25 0.25 -14.69 16.90
N GLY A 26 0.84 -13.89 17.77
CA GLY A 26 0.53 -13.81 19.18
C GLY A 26 0.48 -12.37 19.71
N PHE A 27 -0.27 -12.17 20.77
CA PHE A 27 -0.42 -10.90 21.47
C PHE A 27 -0.51 -11.15 22.96
N ALA A 28 0.21 -10.35 23.76
CA ALA A 28 0.12 -10.31 25.20
C ALA A 28 0.02 -8.86 25.68
N LYS A 29 -0.79 -8.62 26.68
CA LYS A 29 -0.96 -7.29 27.31
C LYS A 29 -0.98 -7.42 28.81
N LEU A 30 -0.21 -6.61 29.49
CA LEU A 30 -0.20 -6.45 30.95
C LEU A 30 -0.66 -5.03 31.28
N GLU A 31 -1.69 -4.91 32.10
CA GLU A 31 -2.16 -3.63 32.63
C GLU A 31 -1.87 -3.59 34.13
N TYR A 32 -1.35 -2.45 34.60
CA TYR A 32 -1.07 -2.21 36.00
C TYR A 32 -1.58 -0.85 36.41
N ARG A 33 -2.48 -0.82 37.40
CA ARG A 33 -3.14 0.36 37.95
C ARG A 33 -2.89 0.45 39.46
N PRO A 34 -1.74 0.98 39.87
CA PRO A 34 -1.40 1.05 41.30
C PRO A 34 -2.22 2.11 42.04
N SER A 35 -2.83 3.07 41.34
CA SER A 35 -3.71 4.08 41.91
C SER A 35 -4.72 4.56 40.86
N GLU A 36 -5.71 5.37 41.27
CA GLU A 36 -6.65 6.02 40.34
C GLU A 36 -5.97 7.03 39.41
N GLN A 37 -4.81 7.53 39.80
CA GLN A 37 -4.03 8.50 39.04
C GLN A 37 -3.09 7.86 38.02
N LEU A 38 -2.57 6.67 38.30
CA LEU A 38 -1.53 6.04 37.49
C LEU A 38 -2.02 4.74 36.84
N GLU A 39 -1.97 4.71 35.53
CA GLU A 39 -2.24 3.55 34.70
C GLU A 39 -1.05 3.28 33.76
N MET A 40 -0.60 2.05 33.71
CA MET A 40 0.46 1.59 32.83
C MET A 40 0.00 0.35 32.06
N ALA A 41 0.41 0.24 30.80
CA ALA A 41 0.16 -0.94 30.00
C ALA A 41 1.40 -1.31 29.17
N LEU A 42 1.79 -2.58 29.23
CA LEU A 42 2.82 -3.15 28.39
C LEU A 42 2.17 -4.15 27.46
N SER A 43 2.42 -4.01 26.15
CA SER A 43 1.88 -4.90 25.13
C SER A 43 3.00 -5.43 24.28
N LEU A 44 2.98 -6.74 24.01
CA LEU A 44 3.87 -7.44 23.10
C LEU A 44 3.02 -8.13 22.04
N SER A 45 3.35 -7.92 20.78
CA SER A 45 2.74 -8.63 19.65
C SER A 45 3.79 -9.06 18.65
N GLY A 46 3.53 -10.14 17.93
CA GLY A 46 4.37 -10.58 16.85
C GLY A 46 3.64 -11.51 15.91
N ASP A 47 4.00 -11.47 14.64
CA ASP A 47 3.50 -12.36 13.61
C ASP A 47 4.61 -12.88 12.71
N TYR A 48 4.40 -14.08 12.21
CA TYR A 48 5.13 -14.72 11.15
C TYR A 48 4.18 -15.01 10.01
N VAL A 49 4.52 -14.54 8.82
CA VAL A 49 3.78 -14.80 7.58
C VAL A 49 4.73 -15.44 6.57
N GLN A 50 4.30 -16.54 5.99
CA GLN A 50 4.90 -17.14 4.81
C GLN A 50 3.81 -17.32 3.77
N GLN A 51 3.96 -16.63 2.65
CA GLN A 51 3.06 -16.71 1.52
C GLN A 51 3.84 -17.27 0.33
N GLY A 52 3.16 -17.97 -0.59
CA GLY A 52 3.66 -18.26 -1.91
C GLY A 52 3.80 -16.98 -2.75
N GLY A 53 3.91 -17.12 -4.05
CA GLY A 53 4.04 -15.98 -4.94
C GLY A 53 2.76 -15.17 -5.12
N PHE A 54 2.88 -14.21 -5.97
CA PHE A 54 1.77 -13.37 -6.43
C PHE A 54 1.23 -13.95 -7.73
N PRO A 55 -0.10 -14.21 -7.87
CA PRO A 55 -0.67 -14.87 -9.05
C PRO A 55 -0.79 -13.90 -10.23
N TYR A 56 0.33 -13.31 -10.66
CA TYR A 56 0.40 -12.46 -11.82
C TYR A 56 0.30 -13.28 -13.10
N ARG A 57 -0.47 -12.74 -14.05
CA ARG A 57 -0.64 -13.25 -15.40
C ARG A 57 -0.29 -12.17 -16.40
N THR A 58 0.04 -12.59 -17.62
CA THR A 58 0.19 -11.72 -18.78
C THR A 58 -0.75 -12.15 -19.90
N ASP A 59 -0.89 -11.32 -20.93
CA ASP A 59 -1.66 -11.65 -22.12
C ASP A 59 -0.77 -12.24 -23.21
N ASP A 60 -1.33 -13.14 -24.02
CA ASP A 60 -0.69 -13.54 -25.28
C ASP A 60 -0.51 -12.29 -26.17
N PRO A 61 0.70 -12.00 -26.65
CA PRO A 61 0.96 -10.80 -27.46
C PRO A 61 0.16 -10.72 -28.74
N ARG A 62 -0.26 -11.86 -29.31
CA ARG A 62 -0.98 -11.96 -30.58
C ARG A 62 -2.50 -11.93 -30.39
N THR A 63 -3.02 -12.76 -29.49
CA THR A 63 -4.47 -12.93 -29.28
C THR A 63 -5.04 -11.95 -28.28
N LYS A 64 -4.21 -11.33 -27.45
CA LYS A 64 -4.59 -10.46 -26.31
C LYS A 64 -5.46 -11.17 -25.28
N GLN A 65 -5.45 -12.50 -25.28
CA GLN A 65 -6.15 -13.31 -24.27
C GLN A 65 -5.22 -13.60 -23.08
N PRO A 66 -5.78 -13.70 -21.87
CA PRO A 66 -5.03 -14.08 -20.68
C PRO A 66 -4.32 -15.43 -20.86
N LEU A 67 -3.01 -15.45 -20.63
CA LEU A 67 -2.25 -16.70 -20.53
C LEU A 67 -2.54 -17.38 -19.17
N PRO A 68 -2.36 -18.72 -19.09
CA PRO A 68 -2.33 -19.42 -17.82
C PRO A 68 -1.26 -18.84 -16.88
N LEU A 69 -1.42 -19.07 -15.57
CA LEU A 69 -0.39 -18.74 -14.60
C LEU A 69 0.82 -19.65 -14.80
N SER A 70 1.95 -19.08 -15.24
CA SER A 70 3.08 -19.85 -15.76
C SER A 70 4.46 -19.37 -15.32
N ALA A 71 4.54 -18.53 -14.32
CA ALA A 71 5.82 -18.09 -13.71
C ALA A 71 6.74 -19.29 -13.44
N ASP A 72 7.98 -19.26 -13.94
CA ASP A 72 8.92 -20.37 -13.82
C ASP A 72 9.82 -20.24 -12.57
N ALA A 73 10.15 -19.01 -12.16
CA ALA A 73 10.96 -18.79 -10.99
C ALA A 73 10.19 -19.05 -9.67
N PRO A 74 10.87 -19.51 -8.61
CA PRO A 74 10.27 -19.58 -7.29
C PRO A 74 9.86 -18.21 -6.80
N GLU A 75 8.61 -18.10 -6.35
CA GLU A 75 8.10 -16.90 -5.71
C GLU A 75 7.76 -17.16 -4.26
N SER A 76 8.01 -16.19 -3.41
CA SER A 76 7.67 -16.24 -1.99
C SER A 76 7.59 -14.86 -1.37
N TYR A 77 6.79 -14.76 -0.33
CA TYR A 77 6.76 -13.63 0.58
C TYR A 77 6.90 -14.14 2.01
N LYS A 78 7.87 -13.60 2.75
CA LYS A 78 8.08 -13.90 4.16
C LYS A 78 8.11 -12.61 4.96
N ARG A 79 7.44 -12.59 6.10
CA ARG A 79 7.47 -11.46 7.02
C ARG A 79 7.51 -11.93 8.47
N HIS A 80 8.33 -11.24 9.25
CA HIS A 80 8.37 -11.36 10.70
C HIS A 80 8.17 -9.99 11.30
N THR A 81 7.22 -9.82 12.20
CA THR A 81 7.06 -8.58 12.96
C THR A 81 7.14 -8.87 14.46
N ALA A 82 7.69 -7.93 15.19
CA ALA A 82 7.61 -7.89 16.65
C ALA A 82 7.41 -6.45 17.08
N THR A 83 6.40 -6.20 17.92
CA THR A 83 6.11 -4.85 18.43
C THR A 83 6.01 -4.89 19.95
N LEU A 84 6.81 -4.07 20.62
CA LEU A 84 6.72 -3.80 22.05
C LEU A 84 6.17 -2.38 22.23
N ARG A 85 5.09 -2.23 23.01
CA ARG A 85 4.50 -0.94 23.32
C ARG A 85 4.34 -0.76 24.81
N TYR A 86 4.78 0.39 25.31
CA TYR A 86 4.57 0.84 26.68
C TYR A 86 3.72 2.10 26.68
N LEU A 87 2.63 2.08 27.42
CA LEU A 87 1.73 3.22 27.63
C LEU A 87 1.75 3.57 29.11
N LEU A 88 1.85 4.87 29.40
CA LEU A 88 1.72 5.43 30.73
C LEU A 88 0.70 6.56 30.68
N SER A 89 -0.20 6.59 31.65
CA SER A 89 -1.18 7.65 31.85
C SER A 89 -1.13 8.09 33.32
N TYR A 90 -0.86 9.36 33.54
CA TYR A 90 -0.80 9.94 34.88
C TYR A 90 -1.70 11.18 34.99
N LYS A 91 -2.57 11.19 36.01
CA LYS A 91 -3.55 12.25 36.26
C LYS A 91 -3.13 13.00 37.51
N TRP A 92 -3.05 14.34 37.44
CA TRP A 92 -2.82 15.21 38.60
C TRP A 92 -3.42 16.61 38.38
N GLY A 93 -3.96 17.23 39.42
CA GLY A 93 -4.37 18.64 39.40
C GLY A 93 -5.27 19.07 38.26
N GLY A 94 -6.14 18.18 37.74
CA GLY A 94 -7.04 18.49 36.61
C GLY A 94 -6.42 18.31 35.22
N VAL A 95 -5.20 17.78 35.13
CA VAL A 95 -4.54 17.44 33.85
C VAL A 95 -4.15 15.97 33.80
N GLN A 96 -3.92 15.46 32.60
CA GLN A 96 -3.46 14.11 32.32
C GLN A 96 -2.25 14.16 31.39
N LEU A 97 -1.17 13.52 31.80
CA LEU A 97 -0.05 13.18 30.94
C LEU A 97 -0.22 11.77 30.42
N GLN A 98 -0.08 11.60 29.11
CA GLN A 98 0.02 10.30 28.46
C GLN A 98 1.39 10.19 27.81
N SER A 99 2.05 9.06 27.96
CA SER A 99 3.30 8.72 27.29
C SER A 99 3.10 7.40 26.55
N ALA A 100 3.45 7.37 25.27
CA ALA A 100 3.41 6.18 24.44
C ALA A 100 4.78 5.95 23.82
N THR A 101 5.42 4.84 24.18
CA THR A 101 6.68 4.37 23.58
C THR A 101 6.39 3.12 22.80
N SER A 102 6.85 3.03 21.56
CA SER A 102 6.71 1.82 20.76
C SER A 102 8.03 1.50 20.06
N TYR A 103 8.45 0.25 20.15
CA TYR A 103 9.52 -0.30 19.34
C TYR A 103 8.97 -1.39 18.44
N GLN A 104 9.33 -1.34 17.16
CA GLN A 104 8.94 -2.32 16.14
C GLN A 104 10.16 -2.86 15.43
N TYR A 105 10.20 -4.18 15.27
CA TYR A 105 11.08 -4.88 14.36
C TYR A 105 10.26 -5.45 13.21
N LEU A 106 10.74 -5.23 11.98
CA LEU A 106 10.19 -5.79 10.76
C LEU A 106 11.31 -6.45 9.95
N PHE A 107 11.09 -7.68 9.55
CA PHE A 107 11.81 -8.36 8.48
C PHE A 107 10.79 -8.74 7.40
N ASP A 108 11.10 -8.39 6.16
CA ASP A 108 10.27 -8.65 4.99
C ASP A 108 11.16 -9.13 3.85
N GLU A 109 10.81 -10.25 3.22
CA GLU A 109 11.51 -10.78 2.06
C GLU A 109 10.51 -11.17 0.98
N THR A 110 10.65 -10.58 -0.19
CA THR A 110 9.87 -10.89 -1.39
C THR A 110 10.77 -11.46 -2.47
N GLN A 111 10.43 -12.63 -3.00
CA GLN A 111 11.00 -13.15 -4.24
C GLN A 111 9.90 -13.17 -5.28
N MET A 112 10.15 -12.59 -6.45
CA MET A 112 9.15 -12.44 -7.49
C MET A 112 9.72 -12.66 -8.87
N ASP A 113 9.00 -13.47 -9.66
CA ASP A 113 9.15 -13.57 -11.09
C ASP A 113 8.50 -12.35 -11.74
N MET A 114 9.28 -11.50 -12.36
CA MET A 114 8.80 -10.23 -12.88
C MET A 114 8.21 -10.32 -14.29
N ASP A 115 8.43 -11.43 -14.99
CA ASP A 115 7.93 -11.61 -16.35
C ASP A 115 6.66 -12.47 -16.43
N ALA A 116 6.37 -13.26 -15.40
CA ALA A 116 5.21 -14.14 -15.28
C ALA A 116 5.07 -15.12 -16.48
N LEU A 117 6.17 -15.52 -17.11
CA LEU A 117 6.25 -16.39 -18.28
C LEU A 117 6.88 -17.75 -17.92
N PRO A 118 6.73 -18.79 -18.77
CA PRO A 118 7.41 -20.07 -18.57
C PRO A 118 8.89 -20.07 -18.99
N LEU A 119 9.44 -18.93 -19.37
CA LEU A 119 10.83 -18.73 -19.75
C LEU A 119 11.46 -17.72 -18.78
N SER A 120 12.56 -18.09 -18.17
CA SER A 120 13.25 -17.23 -17.22
C SER A 120 13.93 -16.05 -17.93
N TYR A 121 13.39 -14.85 -17.71
CA TYR A 121 14.07 -13.61 -18.13
C TYR A 121 14.81 -12.99 -16.95
N PHE A 122 14.09 -12.66 -15.87
CA PHE A 122 14.68 -12.12 -14.66
C PHE A 122 13.75 -12.27 -13.46
N HIS A 123 14.35 -12.34 -12.29
CA HIS A 123 13.64 -12.33 -11.02
C HIS A 123 14.25 -11.31 -10.06
N VAL A 124 13.43 -10.83 -9.15
CA VAL A 124 13.80 -9.87 -8.12
C VAL A 124 13.67 -10.52 -6.75
N THR A 125 14.69 -10.33 -5.92
CA THR A 125 14.60 -10.60 -4.49
C THR A 125 14.74 -9.27 -3.77
N GLN A 126 13.80 -8.95 -2.89
CA GLN A 126 13.87 -7.76 -2.06
C GLN A 126 13.73 -8.15 -0.59
N GLY A 127 14.77 -7.86 0.18
CA GLY A 127 14.78 -8.03 1.63
C GLY A 127 14.78 -6.66 2.32
N LEU A 128 13.88 -6.48 3.28
CA LEU A 128 13.80 -5.30 4.14
C LEU A 128 14.01 -5.72 5.60
N ARG A 129 14.87 -5.00 6.32
CA ARG A 129 14.98 -5.04 7.77
C ARG A 129 14.78 -3.64 8.32
N GLU A 130 13.86 -3.50 9.26
CA GLU A 130 13.52 -2.21 9.85
C GLU A 130 13.45 -2.30 11.37
N HIS A 131 14.01 -1.29 12.03
CA HIS A 131 13.92 -1.04 13.46
C HIS A 131 13.31 0.33 13.66
N GLY A 132 12.05 0.39 14.09
CA GLY A 132 11.33 1.63 14.34
C GLY A 132 11.17 1.89 15.84
N LEU A 133 11.48 3.11 16.27
CA LEU A 133 11.22 3.61 17.63
C LEU A 133 10.35 4.84 17.52
N THR A 134 9.26 4.87 18.29
CA THR A 134 8.41 6.07 18.40
C THR A 134 8.21 6.44 19.86
N GLN A 135 8.15 7.75 20.12
CA GLN A 135 7.83 8.31 21.43
C GLN A 135 6.83 9.45 21.27
N GLU A 136 5.77 9.41 22.05
CA GLU A 136 4.78 10.48 22.11
C GLU A 136 4.48 10.86 23.55
N PHE A 137 4.39 12.17 23.80
CA PHE A 137 3.89 12.73 25.04
C PHE A 137 2.69 13.62 24.74
N ILE A 138 1.60 13.41 25.47
CA ILE A 138 0.37 14.21 25.34
C ILE A 138 0.00 14.73 26.73
N LEU A 139 -0.07 16.05 26.87
CA LEU A 139 -0.63 16.71 28.03
C LEU A 139 -1.99 17.28 27.66
N LYS A 140 -3.04 16.95 28.42
CA LYS A 140 -4.40 17.44 28.21
C LYS A 140 -5.12 17.74 29.50
N ASN A 141 -6.11 18.66 29.45
CA ASN A 141 -6.98 18.86 30.60
C ASN A 141 -7.91 17.66 30.80
N LEU A 142 -8.23 17.40 32.07
CA LEU A 142 -9.29 16.47 32.45
C LEU A 142 -10.63 17.22 32.51
N ARG A 143 -11.68 16.61 31.98
CA ARG A 143 -13.04 17.09 32.22
C ARG A 143 -13.41 16.79 33.67
N GLY A 144 -13.65 17.85 34.47
CA GLY A 144 -14.20 17.71 35.81
C GLY A 144 -15.70 17.40 35.76
N GLU A 145 -16.31 17.31 36.96
CA GLU A 145 -17.77 17.12 37.11
C GLU A 145 -18.60 18.27 36.48
N ARG A 146 -18.03 19.47 36.39
CA ARG A 146 -18.65 20.59 35.68
C ARG A 146 -18.23 20.59 34.21
N PRO A 147 -19.15 20.83 33.25
CA PRO A 147 -18.82 20.96 31.84
C PRO A 147 -17.76 22.07 31.65
N SER A 148 -16.56 21.71 31.23
CA SER A 148 -15.55 22.68 30.81
C SER A 148 -16.00 23.33 29.51
N ARG A 149 -15.88 24.66 29.42
CA ARG A 149 -16.08 25.36 28.15
C ARG A 149 -14.88 25.22 27.21
N TYR A 150 -13.78 24.71 27.72
CA TYR A 150 -12.52 24.66 26.99
C TYR A 150 -11.79 23.34 27.26
N ASP A 151 -11.57 22.57 26.22
CA ASP A 151 -10.73 21.37 26.23
C ASP A 151 -9.48 21.66 25.41
N TRP A 152 -8.32 21.19 25.86
CA TRP A 152 -7.07 21.37 25.15
C TRP A 152 -6.16 20.15 25.29
N SER A 153 -5.31 19.98 24.29
CA SER A 153 -4.19 19.04 24.34
C SER A 153 -2.97 19.63 23.64
N VAL A 154 -1.78 19.32 24.19
CA VAL A 154 -0.47 19.61 23.59
C VAL A 154 0.27 18.29 23.50
N GLY A 155 0.89 18.01 22.37
CA GLY A 155 1.67 16.80 22.19
C GLY A 155 3.01 17.04 21.54
N LEU A 156 3.98 16.21 21.94
CA LEU A 156 5.30 16.09 21.34
C LEU A 156 5.45 14.66 20.85
N PHE A 157 5.78 14.50 19.57
CA PHE A 157 6.00 13.20 18.93
C PHE A 157 7.38 13.16 18.30
N GLY A 158 8.04 12.02 18.39
CA GLY A 158 9.29 11.75 17.69
C GLY A 158 9.37 10.31 17.24
N TYR A 159 10.06 10.06 16.12
CA TYR A 159 10.35 8.73 15.63
C TYR A 159 11.75 8.64 15.06
N HIS A 160 12.27 7.41 15.04
CA HIS A 160 13.48 7.04 14.33
C HIS A 160 13.29 5.64 13.74
N ASP A 161 13.46 5.53 12.41
CA ASP A 161 13.40 4.29 11.66
C ASP A 161 14.77 4.01 11.02
N ALA A 162 15.34 2.86 11.29
CA ALA A 162 16.57 2.37 10.67
C ALA A 162 16.23 1.23 9.71
N LYS A 163 16.22 1.53 8.40
CA LYS A 163 15.89 0.58 7.33
C LYS A 163 17.15 0.14 6.60
N ARG A 164 17.23 -1.16 6.30
CA ARG A 164 18.17 -1.71 5.33
C ARG A 164 17.40 -2.51 4.29
N VAL A 165 17.65 -2.20 3.02
CA VAL A 165 17.03 -2.87 1.88
C VAL A 165 18.12 -3.51 1.03
N GLU A 166 17.97 -4.81 0.78
CA GLU A 166 18.78 -5.57 -0.18
C GLU A 166 17.86 -5.95 -1.34
N ALA A 167 18.15 -5.49 -2.55
CA ALA A 167 17.27 -5.66 -3.71
C ALA A 167 18.03 -6.13 -4.97
N PRO A 168 18.62 -7.34 -4.96
CA PRO A 168 19.27 -7.90 -6.15
C PRO A 168 18.25 -8.21 -7.25
N VAL A 169 18.64 -7.89 -8.49
CA VAL A 169 17.90 -8.24 -9.72
C VAL A 169 18.79 -9.21 -10.51
N THR A 170 18.32 -10.44 -10.68
CA THR A 170 19.05 -11.48 -11.39
C THR A 170 18.43 -11.76 -12.75
N PHE A 171 19.21 -11.62 -13.80
CA PHE A 171 18.85 -11.93 -15.18
C PHE A 171 19.40 -13.30 -15.54
N SER A 172 18.58 -14.19 -16.08
CA SER A 172 19.07 -15.42 -16.67
C SER A 172 19.87 -15.10 -17.94
N TYR A 173 20.88 -15.91 -18.27
CA TYR A 173 21.63 -15.75 -19.51
C TYR A 173 20.72 -15.74 -20.74
N GLY A 174 19.77 -16.67 -20.82
CA GLY A 174 18.82 -16.77 -21.93
C GLY A 174 17.90 -15.55 -22.04
N GLY A 175 17.37 -15.09 -20.90
CA GLY A 175 16.51 -13.91 -20.83
C GLY A 175 17.24 -12.63 -21.19
N LEU A 176 18.43 -12.41 -20.62
CA LEU A 176 19.25 -11.24 -20.93
C LEU A 176 19.66 -11.20 -22.41
N SER A 177 20.07 -12.36 -22.96
CA SER A 177 20.37 -12.51 -24.37
C SER A 177 19.17 -12.17 -25.26
N ALA A 178 17.98 -12.68 -24.94
CA ALA A 178 16.76 -12.40 -25.68
C ALA A 178 16.39 -10.91 -25.66
N LEU A 179 16.40 -10.27 -24.48
CA LEU A 179 16.07 -8.85 -24.31
C LEU A 179 17.03 -7.94 -25.09
N ILE A 180 18.35 -8.17 -24.96
CA ILE A 180 19.36 -7.34 -25.62
C ILE A 180 19.33 -7.56 -27.13
N ASN A 181 19.24 -8.82 -27.59
CA ASN A 181 19.21 -9.13 -29.03
C ASN A 181 17.98 -8.54 -29.70
N GLN A 182 16.80 -8.55 -29.03
CA GLN A 182 15.59 -7.89 -29.52
C GLN A 182 15.78 -6.37 -29.62
N ALA A 183 16.38 -5.74 -28.60
CA ALA A 183 16.66 -4.31 -28.61
C ALA A 183 17.66 -3.93 -29.73
N MET A 184 18.70 -4.75 -29.95
CA MET A 184 19.70 -4.54 -31.01
C MET A 184 19.09 -4.74 -32.41
N ALA A 185 18.22 -5.73 -32.59
CA ALA A 185 17.48 -5.94 -33.84
C ALA A 185 16.56 -4.75 -34.17
N ALA A 186 15.84 -4.21 -33.18
CA ALA A 186 15.02 -3.01 -33.34
C ALA A 186 15.86 -1.78 -33.70
N LEU A 187 17.02 -1.61 -33.07
CA LEU A 187 17.96 -0.53 -33.39
C LEU A 187 18.51 -0.69 -34.81
N LYS A 188 18.86 -1.89 -35.24
CA LYS A 188 19.30 -2.20 -36.61
C LYS A 188 18.28 -1.81 -37.67
N GLN A 189 17.00 -1.99 -37.40
CA GLN A 189 15.90 -1.55 -38.30
C GLN A 189 15.88 -0.03 -38.45
N ARG A 190 16.18 0.72 -37.37
CA ARG A 190 16.25 2.21 -37.40
C ARG A 190 17.55 2.74 -38.00
N VAL A 191 18.64 1.99 -37.88
CA VAL A 191 19.97 2.36 -38.33
C VAL A 191 20.53 1.21 -39.20
N PRO A 192 20.08 1.08 -40.47
CA PRO A 192 20.46 -0.03 -41.35
C PRO A 192 21.97 -0.21 -41.59
N ALA A 193 22.75 0.87 -41.52
CA ALA A 193 24.20 0.83 -41.69
C ALA A 193 24.95 0.19 -40.49
N MET A 194 24.31 0.06 -39.32
CA MET A 194 24.94 -0.55 -38.15
C MET A 194 25.13 -2.06 -38.35
N PRO A 195 26.21 -2.70 -37.86
CA PRO A 195 26.34 -4.17 -37.87
C PRO A 195 25.23 -4.80 -37.00
N SER A 196 24.88 -6.06 -37.29
CA SER A 196 23.99 -6.83 -36.43
C SER A 196 24.70 -7.17 -35.13
N LEU A 197 24.31 -6.51 -34.03
CA LEU A 197 24.89 -6.73 -32.71
C LEU A 197 24.06 -7.71 -31.91
N VAL A 198 24.71 -8.53 -31.12
CA VAL A 198 24.09 -9.50 -30.18
C VAL A 198 24.78 -9.43 -28.82
N TYR A 199 24.07 -9.84 -27.79
CA TYR A 199 24.65 -10.03 -26.46
C TYR A 199 25.75 -11.10 -26.51
N TYR A 200 26.89 -10.81 -25.89
CA TYR A 200 28.00 -11.73 -25.79
C TYR A 200 28.37 -11.98 -24.33
N ASP A 201 28.42 -13.24 -23.95
CA ASP A 201 28.96 -13.71 -22.67
C ASP A 201 29.56 -15.10 -22.87
N ALA A 202 30.90 -15.18 -22.75
CA ALA A 202 31.62 -16.44 -22.92
C ALA A 202 31.29 -17.48 -21.88
N THR A 203 30.88 -17.06 -20.67
CA THR A 203 30.54 -17.95 -19.55
C THR A 203 29.10 -18.47 -19.59
N ARG A 204 28.22 -17.79 -20.33
CA ARG A 204 26.79 -18.07 -20.41
C ARG A 204 26.13 -18.20 -19.02
N SER A 205 26.55 -17.37 -18.08
CA SER A 205 26.07 -17.40 -16.71
C SER A 205 25.02 -16.31 -16.44
N ASP A 206 24.20 -16.52 -15.44
CA ASP A 206 23.25 -15.51 -14.94
C ASP A 206 24.01 -14.28 -14.43
N ARG A 207 23.38 -13.12 -14.55
CA ARG A 207 23.96 -11.84 -14.18
C ARG A 207 23.09 -11.15 -13.15
N THR A 208 23.70 -10.62 -12.10
CA THR A 208 22.99 -9.97 -10.99
C THR A 208 23.44 -8.53 -10.84
N ASN A 209 22.48 -7.61 -10.81
CA ASN A 209 22.66 -6.28 -10.24
C ASN A 209 22.45 -6.40 -8.73
N ALA A 210 23.48 -6.15 -7.95
CA ALA A 210 23.42 -6.16 -6.50
C ALA A 210 23.14 -4.75 -5.98
N ASN A 211 22.12 -4.60 -5.14
CA ASN A 211 21.74 -3.33 -4.56
C ASN A 211 21.61 -3.47 -3.04
N ASP A 212 22.32 -2.64 -2.29
CA ASP A 212 22.26 -2.52 -0.82
C ASP A 212 22.01 -1.07 -0.44
N PHE A 213 20.97 -0.82 0.36
CA PHE A 213 20.56 0.50 0.80
C PHE A 213 20.42 0.55 2.31
N ARG A 214 20.91 1.65 2.91
CA ARG A 214 20.63 2.01 4.29
C ARG A 214 19.85 3.32 4.28
N MET A 215 18.69 3.31 4.89
CA MET A 215 17.73 4.42 4.83
C MET A 215 17.26 4.76 6.26
N PRO A 216 18.09 5.49 7.04
CA PRO A 216 17.64 6.00 8.32
C PRO A 216 16.76 7.24 8.13
N ASP A 217 15.58 7.19 8.73
CA ASP A 217 14.61 8.28 8.76
C ASP A 217 14.35 8.69 10.21
N TRP A 218 14.14 9.97 10.46
CA TRP A 218 13.69 10.45 11.76
C TRP A 218 12.84 11.72 11.64
N GLY A 219 11.98 11.94 12.61
CA GLY A 219 11.14 13.13 12.62
C GLY A 219 10.72 13.53 14.02
N LEU A 220 10.38 14.82 14.16
CA LEU A 220 9.85 15.44 15.35
C LEU A 220 8.62 16.27 15.00
N ALA A 221 7.61 16.23 15.89
CA ALA A 221 6.40 17.03 15.75
C ALA A 221 5.96 17.63 17.07
N LEU A 222 5.57 18.89 17.02
CA LEU A 222 4.87 19.59 18.09
C LEU A 222 3.46 19.92 17.62
N TYR A 223 2.45 19.60 18.42
CA TYR A 223 1.08 19.89 18.06
C TYR A 223 0.24 20.37 19.24
N HIS A 224 -0.79 21.13 18.91
CA HIS A 224 -1.79 21.63 19.84
C HIS A 224 -3.17 21.52 19.23
N GLU A 225 -4.16 21.11 20.01
CA GLU A 225 -5.58 21.15 19.67
C GLU A 225 -6.38 21.75 20.82
N SER A 226 -7.30 22.64 20.51
CA SER A 226 -8.23 23.28 21.45
C SER A 226 -9.66 23.16 20.94
N ALA A 227 -10.56 22.77 21.81
CA ALA A 227 -12.00 22.76 21.55
C ALA A 227 -12.70 23.74 22.51
N TYR A 228 -13.45 24.69 21.94
CA TYR A 228 -14.26 25.63 22.68
C TYR A 228 -15.74 25.34 22.51
N HIS A 229 -16.43 25.05 23.62
CA HIS A 229 -17.86 24.79 23.68
C HIS A 229 -18.61 26.11 23.78
N LEU A 230 -19.01 26.70 22.65
CA LEU A 230 -19.75 27.96 22.56
C LEU A 230 -21.08 27.86 23.32
N THR A 231 -21.78 26.77 23.07
CA THR A 231 -23.02 26.39 23.74
C THR A 231 -23.02 24.87 23.96
N PRO A 232 -23.95 24.26 24.69
CA PRO A 232 -24.09 22.81 24.73
C PRO A 232 -24.23 22.15 23.35
N ALA A 233 -24.73 22.90 22.35
CA ALA A 233 -24.94 22.39 21.00
C ALA A 233 -23.78 22.71 20.04
N TRP A 234 -22.94 23.70 20.29
CA TRP A 234 -21.91 24.15 19.35
C TRP A 234 -20.51 24.06 19.95
N THR A 235 -19.61 23.42 19.22
CA THR A 235 -18.19 23.32 19.54
C THR A 235 -17.35 23.74 18.36
N ILE A 236 -16.36 24.61 18.58
CA ILE A 236 -15.32 24.96 17.62
C ILE A 236 -14.02 24.31 18.07
N THR A 237 -13.35 23.61 17.17
CA THR A 237 -12.05 22.97 17.43
C THR A 237 -11.01 23.52 16.47
N GLY A 238 -9.92 24.07 17.01
CA GLY A 238 -8.74 24.51 16.26
C GLY A 238 -7.52 23.66 16.61
N GLY A 239 -6.76 23.27 15.62
CA GLY A 239 -5.53 22.50 15.80
C GLY A 239 -4.40 23.01 14.91
N LEU A 240 -3.18 22.88 15.38
CA LEU A 240 -1.97 23.19 14.64
C LEU A 240 -0.89 22.16 14.97
N ARG A 241 -0.25 21.63 13.93
CA ARG A 241 0.87 20.71 14.06
C ARG A 241 2.03 21.20 13.19
N LEU A 242 3.22 21.23 13.77
CA LEU A 242 4.49 21.51 13.09
C LEU A 242 5.33 20.26 13.11
N ASP A 243 5.65 19.74 11.92
CA ASP A 243 6.51 18.57 11.72
C ASP A 243 7.83 18.97 11.08
N TYR A 244 8.90 18.30 11.50
CA TYR A 244 10.14 18.20 10.77
C TYR A 244 10.47 16.73 10.55
N GLU A 245 10.79 16.38 9.29
CA GLU A 245 11.19 15.03 8.89
C GLU A 245 12.50 15.07 8.12
N HIS A 246 13.37 14.12 8.40
CA HIS A 246 14.67 13.96 7.75
C HIS A 246 14.79 12.54 7.22
N HIS A 247 15.09 12.42 5.92
CA HIS A 247 15.27 11.17 5.21
C HIS A 247 16.69 11.11 4.66
N GLU A 248 17.28 9.94 4.74
CA GLU A 248 18.62 9.67 4.23
C GLU A 248 18.62 8.36 3.46
N ILE A 249 19.42 8.30 2.39
CA ILE A 249 19.76 7.06 1.70
C ILE A 249 21.27 6.98 1.50
N SER A 250 21.85 5.88 1.97
CA SER A 250 23.19 5.44 1.57
C SER A 250 23.03 4.24 0.65
N TYR A 251 23.66 4.25 -0.50
CA TYR A 251 23.50 3.23 -1.53
C TYR A 251 24.85 2.67 -1.98
N ASP A 252 24.87 1.35 -2.21
CA ASP A 252 25.93 0.59 -2.88
C ASP A 252 25.26 -0.33 -3.91
N SER A 253 25.33 0.10 -5.19
CA SER A 253 24.66 -0.58 -6.29
C SER A 253 25.68 -0.99 -7.33
N ARG A 254 25.75 -2.30 -7.64
CA ARG A 254 26.76 -2.89 -8.51
C ARG A 254 26.11 -3.63 -9.66
N GLY A 255 26.43 -3.22 -10.89
CA GLY A 255 26.06 -3.93 -12.10
C GLY A 255 27.12 -4.94 -12.53
N TYR A 256 26.82 -5.68 -13.55
CA TYR A 256 27.71 -6.66 -14.17
C TYR A 256 28.35 -6.11 -15.46
N GLU A 257 29.40 -6.78 -15.97
CA GLU A 257 29.97 -6.53 -17.27
C GLU A 257 28.96 -6.86 -18.38
N LEU A 258 28.80 -5.94 -19.35
CA LEU A 258 27.89 -6.10 -20.48
C LEU A 258 28.67 -5.99 -21.79
N SER A 259 28.71 -7.08 -22.57
CA SER A 259 29.44 -7.11 -23.85
C SER A 259 28.47 -7.33 -25.03
N LEU A 260 28.79 -6.67 -26.15
CA LEU A 260 28.14 -6.84 -27.43
C LEU A 260 29.14 -7.34 -28.47
N ALA A 261 28.75 -8.30 -29.30
CA ALA A 261 29.53 -8.81 -30.42
C ALA A 261 28.78 -8.62 -31.74
N VAL A 262 29.48 -8.63 -32.83
CA VAL A 262 28.85 -8.77 -34.16
C VAL A 262 28.32 -10.19 -34.30
N ALA A 263 27.11 -10.34 -34.79
CA ALA A 263 26.50 -11.65 -34.96
C ALA A 263 27.38 -12.60 -35.77
N GLY A 264 27.66 -13.80 -35.24
CA GLY A 264 28.55 -14.79 -35.85
C GLY A 264 30.02 -14.67 -35.47
N THR A 265 30.43 -13.68 -34.67
CA THR A 265 31.80 -13.58 -34.15
C THR A 265 31.90 -14.11 -32.73
N THR A 266 33.11 -14.50 -32.29
CA THR A 266 33.44 -15.01 -30.96
C THR A 266 34.19 -14.00 -30.10
N GLN A 267 34.30 -12.75 -30.54
CA GLN A 267 34.96 -11.65 -29.84
C GLN A 267 34.00 -10.50 -29.62
N PRO A 268 34.00 -9.85 -28.44
CA PRO A 268 33.17 -8.69 -28.21
C PRO A 268 33.69 -7.50 -29.07
N LEU A 269 32.74 -6.77 -29.65
CA LEU A 269 32.99 -5.49 -30.33
C LEU A 269 33.11 -4.36 -29.30
N ALA A 270 32.28 -4.40 -28.27
CA ALA A 270 32.25 -3.40 -27.21
C ALA A 270 31.91 -4.07 -25.87
N THR A 271 32.53 -3.61 -24.79
CA THR A 271 32.34 -4.13 -23.43
C THR A 271 32.19 -2.97 -22.45
N ALA A 272 30.98 -2.80 -21.87
CA ALA A 272 30.81 -1.93 -20.72
C ALA A 272 31.36 -2.64 -19.46
N PRO A 273 32.28 -2.03 -18.72
CA PRO A 273 32.76 -2.57 -17.46
C PRO A 273 31.61 -2.63 -16.43
N PRO A 274 31.77 -3.43 -15.35
CA PRO A 274 30.82 -3.39 -14.24
C PRO A 274 30.63 -1.96 -13.73
N VAL A 275 29.36 -1.56 -13.61
CA VAL A 275 29.00 -0.25 -13.05
C VAL A 275 28.97 -0.34 -11.53
N HIS A 276 29.55 0.66 -10.86
CA HIS A 276 29.44 0.80 -9.40
C HIS A 276 28.95 2.21 -9.05
N LEU A 277 27.78 2.27 -8.42
CA LEU A 277 27.19 3.50 -7.91
C LEU A 277 27.18 3.43 -6.38
N GLU A 278 27.94 4.31 -5.75
CA GLU A 278 28.04 4.39 -4.30
C GLU A 278 27.90 5.85 -3.88
N GLY A 279 27.19 6.07 -2.77
CA GLY A 279 27.02 7.43 -2.25
C GLY A 279 25.99 7.53 -1.15
N LYS A 280 25.76 8.80 -0.77
CA LYS A 280 24.84 9.18 0.28
C LYS A 280 24.09 10.45 -0.11
N GLN A 281 22.79 10.49 0.18
CA GLN A 281 21.93 11.65 -0.03
C GLN A 281 21.02 11.83 1.18
N SER A 282 20.59 13.07 1.43
CA SER A 282 19.61 13.37 2.47
C SER A 282 18.70 14.53 2.05
N VAL A 283 17.48 14.51 2.55
CA VAL A 283 16.49 15.59 2.39
C VAL A 283 15.76 15.82 3.71
N GLY A 284 15.32 17.05 3.93
CA GLY A 284 14.53 17.41 5.11
C GLY A 284 13.36 18.29 4.74
N TYR A 285 12.22 18.10 5.44
CA TYR A 285 10.97 18.79 5.15
C TYR A 285 10.34 19.34 6.43
N TRP A 286 9.91 20.62 6.36
CA TRP A 286 9.08 21.25 7.37
C TRP A 286 7.64 21.30 6.91
N ASN A 287 6.71 20.89 7.77
CA ASN A 287 5.29 20.86 7.45
C ASN A 287 4.49 21.55 8.56
N LEU A 288 3.67 22.54 8.17
CA LEU A 288 2.69 23.17 9.06
C LEU A 288 1.29 22.69 8.67
N LEU A 289 0.58 22.06 9.60
CA LEU A 289 -0.68 21.36 9.37
C LEU A 289 -1.79 21.95 10.26
N PRO A 290 -2.49 23.00 9.79
CA PRO A 290 -3.64 23.57 10.47
C PRO A 290 -4.89 22.71 10.27
N LYS A 291 -5.77 22.73 11.28
CA LYS A 291 -7.11 22.13 11.28
C LYS A 291 -8.08 23.09 11.94
N LEU A 292 -9.27 23.22 11.35
CA LEU A 292 -10.42 23.90 11.96
C LEU A 292 -11.66 23.04 11.76
N SER A 293 -12.42 22.85 12.84
CA SER A 293 -13.67 22.09 12.80
C SER A 293 -14.75 22.79 13.60
N VAL A 294 -15.97 22.75 13.08
CA VAL A 294 -17.17 23.20 13.80
C VAL A 294 -18.10 22.00 13.91
N SER A 295 -18.56 21.68 15.10
CA SER A 295 -19.54 20.63 15.32
C SER A 295 -20.81 21.20 15.96
N TRP A 296 -21.97 20.67 15.52
CA TRP A 296 -23.29 21.07 15.93
C TRP A 296 -24.12 19.86 16.38
N HIS A 297 -24.58 19.89 17.62
CA HIS A 297 -25.35 18.83 18.27
C HIS A 297 -26.68 19.40 18.76
N PRO A 298 -27.68 19.67 17.88
CA PRO A 298 -28.93 20.31 18.29
C PRO A 298 -29.79 19.41 19.17
N THR A 299 -29.64 18.08 19.01
CA THR A 299 -30.34 17.07 19.80
C THR A 299 -29.41 15.89 20.07
N GLU A 300 -29.79 14.98 20.93
CA GLU A 300 -29.05 13.73 21.16
C GLU A 300 -29.01 12.85 19.90
N ALA A 301 -30.03 12.97 19.05
CA ALA A 301 -30.16 12.18 17.82
C ALA A 301 -29.32 12.71 16.66
N LEU A 302 -29.05 14.03 16.57
CA LEU A 302 -28.42 14.66 15.42
C LEU A 302 -27.08 15.29 15.79
N ARG A 303 -26.04 14.95 15.04
CA ARG A 303 -24.74 15.58 15.07
C ARG A 303 -24.32 15.94 13.65
N ALA A 304 -23.88 17.18 13.44
CA ALA A 304 -23.33 17.64 12.18
C ALA A 304 -21.95 18.28 12.42
N TYR A 305 -21.10 18.27 11.41
CA TYR A 305 -19.79 18.90 11.51
C TYR A 305 -19.34 19.43 10.14
N ALA A 306 -18.47 20.42 10.18
CA ALA A 306 -17.69 20.89 9.06
C ALA A 306 -16.22 20.96 9.47
N THR A 307 -15.32 20.47 8.63
CA THR A 307 -13.88 20.44 8.92
C THR A 307 -13.09 20.91 7.71
N VAL A 308 -12.07 21.72 7.96
CA VAL A 308 -11.00 22.01 7.00
C VAL A 308 -9.67 21.66 7.63
N SER A 309 -8.81 20.95 6.86
CA SER A 309 -7.49 20.55 7.34
C SER A 309 -6.49 20.45 6.22
N ARG A 310 -5.22 20.70 6.54
CA ARG A 310 -4.09 20.44 5.67
C ARG A 310 -3.44 19.11 6.06
N GLY A 311 -3.13 18.30 5.05
CA GLY A 311 -2.38 17.05 5.18
C GLY A 311 -1.09 17.08 4.36
N VAL A 312 -0.15 16.22 4.71
CA VAL A 312 1.09 15.98 4.00
C VAL A 312 1.36 14.48 3.93
N LYS A 313 1.92 14.04 2.80
CA LYS A 313 2.60 12.75 2.68
C LYS A 313 4.05 13.07 2.35
N THR A 314 4.98 12.60 3.18
CA THR A 314 6.38 13.01 3.08
C THR A 314 7.04 12.63 1.76
N GLY A 315 8.09 13.36 1.37
CA GLY A 315 8.98 12.97 0.29
C GLY A 315 9.97 11.89 0.73
N GLY A 316 10.87 11.50 -0.16
CA GLY A 316 11.86 10.47 0.17
C GLY A 316 12.65 10.02 -1.05
N PHE A 317 13.17 8.78 -0.98
CA PHE A 317 14.04 8.19 -1.99
C PHE A 317 13.45 6.88 -2.55
N ASN A 318 13.70 6.64 -3.84
CA ASN A 318 13.33 5.43 -4.58
C ASN A 318 14.56 4.53 -4.73
N GLU A 319 14.70 3.53 -3.90
CA GLU A 319 15.80 2.56 -3.97
C GLU A 319 15.73 1.68 -5.23
N GLN A 320 14.54 1.36 -5.71
CA GLN A 320 14.35 0.50 -6.89
C GLN A 320 14.73 1.19 -8.21
N SER A 321 14.83 2.53 -8.24
CA SER A 321 15.31 3.28 -9.40
C SER A 321 16.80 3.01 -9.73
N PHE A 322 17.57 2.49 -8.79
CA PHE A 322 19.01 2.22 -9.00
C PHE A 322 19.25 1.12 -10.04
N SER A 323 18.35 0.16 -10.21
CA SER A 323 18.44 -0.85 -11.29
C SER A 323 18.39 -0.19 -12.68
N ASP A 324 17.54 0.82 -12.87
CA ASP A 324 17.46 1.58 -14.12
C ASP A 324 18.69 2.48 -14.32
N LEU A 325 19.21 3.06 -13.24
CA LEU A 325 20.45 3.87 -13.29
C LEU A 325 21.64 3.02 -13.69
N ILE A 326 21.81 1.80 -13.17
CA ILE A 326 22.84 0.85 -13.59
C ILE A 326 22.69 0.53 -15.08
N THR A 327 21.49 0.18 -15.53
CA THR A 327 21.21 -0.14 -16.94
C THR A 327 21.55 1.05 -17.84
N THR A 328 21.17 2.27 -17.43
CA THR A 328 21.48 3.50 -18.16
C THR A 328 22.98 3.75 -18.23
N ALA A 329 23.70 3.55 -17.14
CA ALA A 329 25.16 3.73 -17.10
C ALA A 329 25.89 2.71 -18.00
N GLN A 330 25.45 1.44 -18.01
CA GLN A 330 25.98 0.41 -18.92
C GLN A 330 25.72 0.76 -20.39
N GLN A 331 24.50 1.20 -20.74
CA GLN A 331 24.20 1.65 -22.11
C GLN A 331 25.07 2.82 -22.56
N LYS A 332 25.27 3.80 -21.68
CA LYS A 332 26.15 4.95 -21.96
C LYS A 332 27.60 4.55 -22.12
N ALA A 333 28.10 3.59 -21.33
CA ALA A 333 29.44 3.06 -21.46
C ALA A 333 29.66 2.34 -22.81
N LEU A 334 28.71 1.49 -23.23
CA LEU A 334 28.71 0.85 -24.55
C LEU A 334 28.66 1.87 -25.68
N GLN A 335 27.81 2.87 -25.58
CA GLN A 335 27.69 3.94 -26.56
C GLN A 335 29.01 4.72 -26.71
N ALA A 336 29.69 5.01 -25.59
CA ALA A 336 30.97 5.69 -25.60
C ALA A 336 32.05 4.90 -26.36
N GLN A 337 32.10 3.58 -26.20
CA GLN A 337 33.04 2.72 -26.92
C GLN A 337 32.75 2.62 -28.43
N ILE A 338 31.48 2.56 -28.81
CA ILE A 338 31.07 2.40 -30.21
C ILE A 338 31.18 3.72 -30.98
N SER A 339 30.79 4.85 -30.38
CA SER A 339 30.67 6.15 -31.06
C SER A 339 31.69 7.22 -30.62
N GLY A 340 32.50 6.92 -29.61
CA GLY A 340 33.40 7.90 -28.98
C GLY A 340 32.66 9.03 -28.24
N ARG A 341 31.35 8.92 -28.08
CA ARG A 341 30.52 9.92 -27.42
C ARG A 341 29.61 9.24 -26.38
N GLY A 342 29.54 9.82 -25.22
CA GLY A 342 28.69 9.35 -24.13
C GLY A 342 29.45 9.24 -22.82
N GLY A 343 28.75 9.27 -21.74
CA GLY A 343 29.21 9.09 -20.37
C GLY A 343 27.99 9.14 -19.45
N PHE A 344 28.03 8.40 -18.36
CA PHE A 344 26.99 8.49 -17.33
C PHE A 344 27.26 9.71 -16.45
N ASP A 345 26.27 10.58 -16.33
CA ASP A 345 26.34 11.75 -15.45
C ASP A 345 25.77 11.39 -14.08
N SER A 346 26.65 11.20 -13.10
CA SER A 346 26.27 10.87 -11.71
C SER A 346 25.49 11.99 -11.01
N SER A 347 25.54 13.24 -11.50
CA SER A 347 24.73 14.33 -10.94
C SER A 347 23.22 14.10 -11.10
N THR A 348 22.83 13.25 -12.04
CA THR A 348 21.42 12.90 -12.28
C THR A 348 20.84 11.92 -11.25
N ILE A 349 21.67 11.27 -10.43
CA ILE A 349 21.23 10.26 -9.45
C ILE A 349 20.22 10.88 -8.47
N ALA A 350 20.53 12.06 -7.92
CA ALA A 350 19.65 12.72 -6.95
C ALA A 350 18.25 12.98 -7.53
N SER A 351 18.17 13.53 -8.74
CA SER A 351 16.89 13.85 -9.38
C SER A 351 16.11 12.59 -9.82
N ALA A 352 16.80 11.49 -10.11
CA ALA A 352 16.18 10.23 -10.52
C ALA A 352 15.67 9.39 -9.35
N THR A 353 16.20 9.62 -8.16
CA THR A 353 15.87 8.80 -6.98
C THR A 353 15.01 9.51 -5.94
N THR A 354 14.90 10.83 -5.97
CA THR A 354 14.16 11.63 -4.99
C THR A 354 12.75 11.96 -5.48
N TYR A 355 11.76 11.89 -4.58
CA TYR A 355 10.42 12.41 -4.81
C TYR A 355 10.02 13.43 -3.73
N LYS A 356 9.18 14.40 -4.13
CA LYS A 356 8.76 15.52 -3.28
C LYS A 356 7.60 15.14 -2.37
N PRO A 357 7.40 15.86 -1.24
CA PRO A 357 6.18 15.74 -0.45
C PRO A 357 4.92 16.05 -1.25
N GLU A 358 3.87 15.27 -1.00
CA GLU A 358 2.52 15.54 -1.46
C GLU A 358 1.79 16.37 -0.41
N HIS A 359 1.11 17.43 -0.81
CA HIS A 359 0.34 18.29 0.07
C HIS A 359 -1.14 18.27 -0.29
N SER A 360 -2.01 18.19 0.71
CA SER A 360 -3.45 18.22 0.50
C SER A 360 -4.16 19.24 1.39
N TRP A 361 -5.26 19.80 0.86
CA TRP A 361 -6.29 20.46 1.63
C TRP A 361 -7.58 19.63 1.52
N SER A 362 -8.18 19.35 2.67
CA SER A 362 -9.44 18.62 2.78
C SER A 362 -10.50 19.51 3.40
N TYR A 363 -11.67 19.53 2.77
CA TYR A 363 -12.89 20.21 3.21
C TYR A 363 -13.96 19.14 3.32
N GLU A 364 -14.57 18.98 4.49
CA GLU A 364 -15.56 17.95 4.75
C GLU A 364 -16.76 18.53 5.49
N LEU A 365 -17.96 18.12 5.07
CA LEU A 365 -19.21 18.39 5.76
C LEU A 365 -19.89 17.03 5.98
N GLY A 366 -20.22 16.72 7.23
CA GLY A 366 -20.86 15.45 7.57
C GLY A 366 -21.96 15.59 8.62
N ALA A 367 -22.83 14.59 8.64
CA ALA A 367 -23.89 14.48 9.63
C ALA A 367 -24.11 13.02 10.05
N ARG A 368 -24.44 12.82 11.31
CA ARG A 368 -24.89 11.55 11.87
C ARG A 368 -26.24 11.75 12.55
N TYR A 369 -27.18 10.87 12.22
CA TYR A 369 -28.51 10.80 12.82
C TYR A 369 -28.72 9.42 13.42
N ALA A 370 -29.11 9.35 14.68
CA ALA A 370 -29.41 8.10 15.38
C ALA A 370 -30.78 8.21 16.06
N LEU A 371 -31.69 7.33 15.69
CA LEU A 371 -33.03 7.22 16.29
C LEU A 371 -33.21 5.81 16.89
N PRO A 372 -32.82 5.59 18.17
CA PRO A 372 -32.82 4.28 18.80
C PRO A 372 -34.22 3.63 18.85
N SER A 373 -35.28 4.42 19.01
CA SER A 373 -36.67 3.96 19.03
C SER A 373 -37.09 3.30 17.71
N ALA A 374 -36.62 3.81 16.57
CA ALA A 374 -36.83 3.21 15.26
C ALA A 374 -35.73 2.21 14.88
N GLY A 375 -34.65 2.10 15.66
CA GLY A 375 -33.48 1.28 15.32
C GLY A 375 -32.73 1.77 14.09
N LEU A 376 -32.78 3.08 13.80
CA LEU A 376 -32.13 3.72 12.64
C LEU A 376 -30.86 4.44 13.08
N GLU A 377 -29.76 4.17 12.38
CA GLU A 377 -28.52 4.96 12.40
C GLU A 377 -28.14 5.34 10.97
N LEU A 378 -27.91 6.62 10.74
CA LEU A 378 -27.54 7.18 9.44
C LEU A 378 -26.30 8.06 9.61
N SER A 379 -25.30 7.90 8.76
CA SER A 379 -24.12 8.75 8.68
C SER A 379 -23.86 9.11 7.23
N SER A 380 -23.63 10.38 6.94
CA SER A 380 -23.32 10.84 5.59
C SER A 380 -22.28 11.95 5.63
N SER A 381 -21.39 11.98 4.64
CA SER A 381 -20.45 13.08 4.42
C SER A 381 -20.28 13.41 2.94
N VAL A 382 -19.91 14.67 2.69
CA VAL A 382 -19.43 15.17 1.40
C VAL A 382 -18.07 15.79 1.64
N TYR A 383 -17.11 15.49 0.78
CA TYR A 383 -15.78 16.05 0.92
C TYR A 383 -15.18 16.50 -0.41
N LEU A 384 -14.34 17.52 -0.32
CA LEU A 384 -13.48 17.99 -1.40
C LEU A 384 -12.04 17.95 -0.92
N MET A 385 -11.18 17.24 -1.66
CA MET A 385 -9.75 17.21 -1.40
C MET A 385 -9.00 17.76 -2.62
N GLN A 386 -8.05 18.66 -2.38
CA GLN A 386 -7.16 19.21 -3.40
C GLN A 386 -5.74 18.77 -3.05
N VAL A 387 -5.08 18.09 -3.99
CA VAL A 387 -3.76 17.52 -3.82
C VAL A 387 -2.79 18.18 -4.79
N ARG A 388 -1.60 18.55 -4.30
CA ARG A 388 -0.46 19.03 -5.09
C ARG A 388 0.70 18.05 -4.95
N ASP A 389 1.48 17.89 -6.01
CA ASP A 389 2.59 16.93 -6.09
C ASP A 389 2.15 15.51 -5.76
N LEU A 390 0.98 15.09 -6.29
CA LEU A 390 0.36 13.78 -6.06
C LEU A 390 1.38 12.66 -6.26
N GLN A 391 1.59 11.84 -5.24
CA GLN A 391 2.50 10.70 -5.28
C GLN A 391 1.80 9.47 -5.85
N LEU A 392 2.29 8.97 -6.98
CA LEU A 392 1.81 7.72 -7.59
C LEU A 392 2.94 6.72 -7.72
N THR A 393 2.62 5.45 -7.46
CA THR A 393 3.54 4.34 -7.69
C THR A 393 3.46 3.92 -9.16
N ARG A 394 4.62 3.83 -9.81
CA ARG A 394 4.80 3.38 -11.20
C ARG A 394 5.83 2.28 -11.24
N PHE A 395 5.81 1.42 -12.25
CA PHE A 395 6.95 0.54 -12.51
C PHE A 395 8.12 1.36 -13.06
N VAL A 396 9.34 1.00 -12.66
CA VAL A 396 10.56 1.51 -13.28
C VAL A 396 10.62 1.07 -14.75
N ALA A 397 11.37 1.77 -15.60
CA ALA A 397 11.35 1.54 -17.05
C ALA A 397 11.83 0.13 -17.44
N SER A 398 12.74 -0.48 -16.68
CA SER A 398 13.15 -1.89 -16.85
C SER A 398 12.07 -2.90 -16.49
N GLY A 399 11.04 -2.50 -15.74
CA GLY A 399 10.06 -3.40 -15.12
C GLY A 399 10.56 -4.13 -13.88
N ALA A 400 11.82 -3.95 -13.48
CA ALA A 400 12.47 -4.66 -12.38
C ALA A 400 12.14 -4.08 -10.99
N GLY A 401 11.18 -3.17 -10.87
CA GLY A 401 10.80 -2.58 -9.60
C GLY A 401 9.71 -1.52 -9.74
N ARG A 402 9.40 -0.86 -8.62
CA ARG A 402 8.40 0.21 -8.54
C ARG A 402 9.05 1.46 -7.96
N MET A 403 8.63 2.61 -8.43
CA MET A 403 9.07 3.91 -7.92
C MET A 403 7.88 4.79 -7.61
N VAL A 404 8.02 5.67 -6.63
CA VAL A 404 7.08 6.75 -6.36
C VAL A 404 7.50 7.96 -7.20
N GLY A 405 6.57 8.53 -7.95
CA GLY A 405 6.78 9.76 -8.71
C GLY A 405 5.69 10.79 -8.40
N ASN A 406 6.04 12.06 -8.47
CA ASN A 406 5.05 13.13 -8.37
C ASN A 406 4.33 13.28 -9.72
N ALA A 407 3.03 13.06 -9.72
CA ALA A 407 2.17 12.99 -10.91
C ALA A 407 1.31 14.25 -11.10
N GLY A 408 1.81 15.41 -10.67
CA GLY A 408 1.10 16.67 -10.77
C GLY A 408 0.04 16.86 -9.67
N SER A 409 -1.05 17.54 -10.00
CA SER A 409 -2.09 17.90 -9.04
C SER A 409 -3.41 17.20 -9.32
N SER A 410 -4.18 16.93 -8.29
CA SER A 410 -5.50 16.31 -8.41
C SER A 410 -6.54 16.97 -7.51
N ARG A 411 -7.82 16.75 -7.86
CA ARG A 411 -8.98 17.10 -7.06
C ARG A 411 -9.86 15.86 -6.89
N THR A 412 -10.27 15.60 -5.67
CA THR A 412 -11.23 14.54 -5.35
C THR A 412 -12.47 15.15 -4.74
N LEU A 413 -13.64 14.89 -5.34
CA LEU A 413 -14.94 15.16 -4.77
C LEU A 413 -15.58 13.82 -4.40
N GLY A 414 -16.03 13.68 -3.15
CA GLY A 414 -16.62 12.45 -2.67
C GLY A 414 -17.89 12.64 -1.87
N PHE A 415 -18.71 11.60 -1.87
CA PHE A 415 -19.90 11.44 -1.04
C PHE A 415 -19.89 10.07 -0.39
N GLU A 416 -20.18 10.01 0.89
CA GLU A 416 -20.27 8.77 1.65
C GLU A 416 -21.61 8.68 2.38
N LEU A 417 -22.16 7.48 2.43
CA LEU A 417 -23.40 7.15 3.12
C LEU A 417 -23.25 5.81 3.83
N SER A 418 -23.56 5.77 5.12
CA SER A 418 -23.70 4.54 5.90
C SER A 418 -25.05 4.55 6.60
N ALA A 419 -25.82 3.50 6.46
CA ALA A 419 -27.11 3.33 7.11
C ALA A 419 -27.23 1.96 7.76
N THR A 420 -27.72 1.92 9.00
CA THR A 420 -28.10 0.69 9.69
C THR A 420 -29.53 0.83 10.13
N GLN A 421 -30.38 -0.13 9.75
CA GLN A 421 -31.79 -0.18 10.12
C GLN A 421 -32.10 -1.51 10.77
N ARG A 422 -32.65 -1.48 11.97
CA ARG A 422 -33.29 -2.64 12.61
C ARG A 422 -34.64 -2.87 11.97
N LEU A 423 -34.79 -3.93 11.19
CA LEU A 423 -36.04 -4.30 10.53
C LEU A 423 -36.97 -5.02 11.50
N TRP A 424 -36.39 -5.95 12.30
CA TRP A 424 -37.06 -6.67 13.39
C TRP A 424 -36.13 -6.77 14.61
N SER A 425 -36.59 -7.39 15.67
CA SER A 425 -35.80 -7.58 16.89
C SER A 425 -34.46 -8.28 16.62
N SER A 426 -34.46 -9.20 15.68
CA SER A 426 -33.34 -10.06 15.33
C SER A 426 -32.69 -9.76 13.96
N LEU A 427 -33.31 -8.94 13.10
CA LEU A 427 -32.87 -8.68 11.73
C LEU A 427 -32.45 -7.21 11.57
N ARG A 428 -31.25 -6.98 11.01
CA ARG A 428 -30.72 -5.67 10.65
C ARG A 428 -30.32 -5.63 9.20
N ALA A 429 -30.55 -4.48 8.57
CA ALA A 429 -30.01 -4.14 7.26
C ALA A 429 -28.91 -3.11 7.42
N HIS A 430 -27.82 -3.27 6.69
CA HIS A 430 -26.68 -2.35 6.63
C HIS A 430 -26.46 -1.95 5.17
N LEU A 431 -26.31 -0.68 4.92
CA LEU A 431 -25.99 -0.10 3.61
C LEU A 431 -24.76 0.78 3.77
N ASN A 432 -23.76 0.57 2.93
CA ASN A 432 -22.65 1.50 2.74
C ASN A 432 -22.54 1.84 1.26
N TYR A 433 -22.32 3.11 0.98
CA TYR A 433 -22.11 3.60 -0.38
C TYR A 433 -21.11 4.75 -0.37
N SER A 434 -20.18 4.73 -1.31
CA SER A 434 -19.26 5.84 -1.54
C SER A 434 -19.18 6.15 -3.03
N LEU A 435 -19.20 7.44 -3.35
CA LEU A 435 -18.90 7.99 -4.67
C LEU A 435 -17.61 8.80 -4.56
N THR A 436 -16.63 8.53 -5.44
CA THR A 436 -15.35 9.23 -5.46
C THR A 436 -15.02 9.68 -6.89
N ASP A 437 -15.05 10.97 -7.15
CA ASP A 437 -14.62 11.58 -8.42
C ASP A 437 -13.25 12.24 -8.23
N ALA A 438 -12.18 11.43 -8.45
CA ALA A 438 -10.79 11.84 -8.31
C ALA A 438 -10.19 12.08 -9.69
N ARG A 439 -9.77 13.34 -10.00
CA ARG A 439 -9.28 13.72 -11.32
C ARG A 439 -8.02 14.55 -11.25
N PHE A 440 -7.15 14.38 -12.25
CA PHE A 440 -6.03 15.28 -12.50
C PHE A 440 -6.53 16.67 -12.85
N THR A 441 -5.94 17.70 -12.23
CA THR A 441 -6.30 19.11 -12.47
C THR A 441 -5.36 19.81 -13.44
N GLU A 442 -4.23 19.18 -13.78
CA GLU A 442 -3.26 19.65 -14.76
C GLU A 442 -2.83 18.54 -15.72
N GLU A 443 -2.22 18.90 -16.83
CA GLU A 443 -1.67 17.97 -17.80
C GLU A 443 -0.23 17.59 -17.40
N THR A 444 0.09 16.31 -17.53
CA THR A 444 1.44 15.75 -17.30
C THR A 444 1.87 14.92 -18.51
N THR A 445 3.08 14.42 -18.52
CA THR A 445 3.56 13.50 -19.58
C THR A 445 2.74 12.22 -19.70
N ALA A 446 2.07 11.78 -18.62
CA ALA A 446 1.33 10.52 -18.55
C ALA A 446 -0.19 10.71 -18.47
N ALA A 447 -0.68 11.84 -17.97
CA ALA A 447 -2.11 12.11 -17.75
C ALA A 447 -2.55 13.40 -18.42
N LYS A 448 -3.76 13.41 -19.00
CA LYS A 448 -4.45 14.62 -19.44
C LYS A 448 -5.25 15.21 -18.28
N LYS A 449 -5.41 16.54 -18.27
CA LYS A 449 -6.32 17.21 -17.35
C LYS A 449 -7.74 16.64 -17.49
N GLY A 450 -8.34 16.30 -16.35
CA GLY A 450 -9.68 15.69 -16.30
C GLY A 450 -9.69 14.16 -16.31
N ASN A 451 -8.56 13.48 -16.61
CA ASN A 451 -8.44 12.05 -16.45
C ASN A 451 -8.64 11.65 -15.00
N PHE A 452 -9.21 10.46 -14.78
CA PHE A 452 -9.33 9.89 -13.44
C PHE A 452 -7.97 9.46 -12.89
N VAL A 453 -7.78 9.67 -11.59
CA VAL A 453 -6.62 9.14 -10.87
C VAL A 453 -6.73 7.61 -10.82
N PRO A 454 -5.68 6.87 -11.21
CA PRO A 454 -5.74 5.41 -11.27
C PRO A 454 -5.90 4.78 -9.88
N PHE A 455 -6.37 3.52 -9.84
CA PHE A 455 -6.58 2.69 -8.65
C PHE A 455 -7.67 3.18 -7.69
N ILE A 456 -8.44 4.20 -8.06
CA ILE A 456 -9.54 4.74 -7.26
C ILE A 456 -10.87 4.32 -7.91
N PRO A 457 -11.67 3.42 -7.29
CA PRO A 457 -12.99 3.10 -7.80
C PRO A 457 -13.93 4.28 -7.64
N ARG A 458 -14.73 4.56 -8.67
CA ARG A 458 -15.70 5.67 -8.64
C ARG A 458 -16.86 5.42 -7.70
N HIS A 459 -17.25 4.16 -7.53
CA HIS A 459 -18.30 3.74 -6.63
C HIS A 459 -17.82 2.57 -5.78
N THR A 460 -18.15 2.58 -4.51
CA THR A 460 -18.06 1.40 -3.66
C THR A 460 -19.40 1.23 -2.94
N TYR A 461 -19.86 0.01 -2.82
CA TYR A 461 -21.11 -0.26 -2.12
C TYR A 461 -21.09 -1.62 -1.44
N SER A 462 -21.81 -1.69 -0.32
CA SER A 462 -22.20 -2.96 0.29
C SER A 462 -23.61 -2.88 0.86
N VAL A 463 -24.39 -3.93 0.65
CA VAL A 463 -25.69 -4.14 1.28
C VAL A 463 -25.61 -5.46 2.02
N MET A 464 -25.84 -5.43 3.34
CA MET A 464 -25.77 -6.61 4.18
C MET A 464 -27.07 -6.75 4.99
N LEU A 465 -27.58 -7.96 5.04
CA LEU A 465 -28.61 -8.38 5.98
C LEU A 465 -27.97 -9.27 7.04
N SER A 466 -28.15 -8.95 8.31
CA SER A 466 -27.64 -9.73 9.43
C SER A 466 -28.76 -10.11 10.38
N ALA A 467 -28.83 -11.39 10.75
CA ALA A 467 -29.83 -11.95 11.65
C ALA A 467 -29.17 -12.60 12.87
N ASN A 468 -29.80 -12.42 14.04
CA ASN A 468 -29.38 -13.06 15.28
C ASN A 468 -30.62 -13.44 16.07
N GLU A 469 -31.26 -14.56 15.68
CA GLU A 469 -32.56 -15.02 16.18
C GLU A 469 -32.36 -15.99 17.34
N PRO A 470 -32.88 -15.68 18.54
CA PRO A 470 -32.93 -16.64 19.65
C PRO A 470 -34.00 -17.70 19.36
N LEU A 471 -33.58 -18.96 19.14
CA LEU A 471 -34.48 -20.11 18.96
C LEU A 471 -34.89 -20.74 20.31
N SER A 472 -33.99 -20.63 21.32
CA SER A 472 -34.25 -21.03 22.71
C SER A 472 -33.33 -20.25 23.66
N ARG A 473 -33.36 -20.59 24.98
CA ARG A 473 -32.46 -19.96 25.98
C ARG A 473 -30.97 -20.15 25.63
N HIS A 474 -30.63 -21.27 25.02
CA HIS A 474 -29.23 -21.66 24.74
C HIS A 474 -28.91 -21.66 23.27
N LEU A 475 -29.89 -21.63 22.37
CA LEU A 475 -29.68 -21.78 20.93
C LEU A 475 -30.06 -20.50 20.18
N ARG A 476 -29.15 -20.03 19.32
CA ARG A 476 -29.35 -18.87 18.45
C ARG A 476 -29.04 -19.23 17.00
N LEU A 477 -29.86 -18.74 16.10
CA LEU A 477 -29.57 -18.76 14.65
C LEU A 477 -28.86 -17.46 14.25
N LEU A 478 -27.71 -17.58 13.59
CA LEU A 478 -26.93 -16.49 13.05
C LEU A 478 -27.00 -16.54 11.54
N GLY A 479 -27.38 -15.44 10.91
CA GLY A 479 -27.45 -15.33 9.45
C GLY A 479 -26.80 -14.02 8.99
N GLU A 480 -26.08 -14.09 7.86
CA GLU A 480 -25.46 -12.92 7.24
C GLU A 480 -25.42 -13.14 5.74
N VAL A 481 -25.90 -12.16 4.97
CA VAL A 481 -25.78 -12.12 3.51
C VAL A 481 -25.33 -10.72 3.12
N GLU A 482 -24.24 -10.65 2.36
CA GLU A 482 -23.68 -9.39 1.89
C GLU A 482 -23.49 -9.42 0.38
N TYR A 483 -23.99 -8.38 -0.29
CA TYR A 483 -23.69 -8.08 -1.67
C TYR A 483 -22.85 -6.79 -1.72
N ALA A 484 -21.59 -6.89 -2.17
CA ALA A 484 -20.65 -5.78 -2.19
C ALA A 484 -19.99 -5.66 -3.56
N GLY A 485 -19.62 -4.44 -3.93
CA GLY A 485 -18.96 -4.22 -5.21
C GLY A 485 -18.21 -2.90 -5.32
N LEU A 486 -17.44 -2.83 -6.40
CA LEU A 486 -16.67 -1.67 -6.84
C LEU A 486 -17.18 -1.25 -8.21
N GLY A 487 -17.31 0.06 -8.43
CA GLY A 487 -17.63 0.61 -9.74
C GLY A 487 -16.41 0.71 -10.64
N GLU A 488 -16.51 1.55 -11.65
CA GLU A 488 -15.45 1.76 -12.62
C GLU A 488 -14.14 2.18 -11.95
N ILE A 489 -13.03 1.52 -12.33
CA ILE A 489 -11.68 1.81 -11.88
C ILE A 489 -10.74 1.88 -13.09
N TYR A 490 -9.89 2.89 -13.15
CA TYR A 490 -8.85 3.03 -14.16
C TYR A 490 -7.51 2.55 -13.61
N TRP A 491 -6.74 1.86 -14.44
CA TRP A 491 -5.45 1.28 -14.05
C TRP A 491 -4.25 2.12 -14.47
N ARG A 492 -4.46 3.10 -15.38
CA ARG A 492 -3.42 3.94 -15.95
C ARG A 492 -3.82 5.41 -15.91
N GLU A 493 -2.83 6.29 -15.82
CA GLU A 493 -3.01 7.75 -15.80
C GLU A 493 -3.61 8.29 -17.10
N ASP A 494 -3.35 7.64 -18.24
CA ASP A 494 -3.93 7.97 -19.56
C ASP A 494 -5.39 7.50 -19.72
N ASN A 495 -5.93 6.77 -18.74
CA ASN A 495 -7.27 6.19 -18.69
C ASN A 495 -7.59 5.25 -19.89
N THR A 496 -6.58 4.65 -20.53
CA THR A 496 -6.76 3.72 -21.65
C THR A 496 -7.22 2.34 -21.22
N THR A 497 -6.99 1.97 -19.96
CA THR A 497 -7.39 0.69 -19.40
C THR A 497 -8.25 0.87 -18.15
N ARG A 498 -9.39 0.17 -18.13
CA ARG A 498 -10.35 0.23 -17.04
C ARG A 498 -10.96 -1.14 -16.75
N GLU A 499 -11.44 -1.30 -15.54
CA GLU A 499 -12.34 -2.39 -15.14
C GLU A 499 -13.73 -1.79 -14.88
N SER A 500 -14.77 -2.50 -15.26
CA SER A 500 -16.15 -2.08 -15.03
C SER A 500 -16.63 -2.47 -13.63
N LEU A 501 -17.93 -2.47 -13.42
CA LEU A 501 -18.55 -2.85 -12.15
C LEU A 501 -18.17 -4.30 -11.77
N GLN A 502 -17.66 -4.46 -10.57
CA GLN A 502 -17.28 -5.73 -9.96
C GLN A 502 -18.16 -5.97 -8.74
N SER A 503 -18.66 -7.17 -8.55
CA SER A 503 -19.48 -7.49 -7.39
C SER A 503 -19.26 -8.90 -6.89
N THR A 504 -19.44 -9.10 -5.59
CA THR A 504 -19.37 -10.40 -4.92
C THR A 504 -20.54 -10.57 -3.98
N LEU A 505 -21.04 -11.81 -3.91
CA LEU A 505 -22.02 -12.25 -2.93
C LEU A 505 -21.32 -13.11 -1.87
N ARG A 506 -21.52 -12.79 -0.60
CA ARG A 506 -21.10 -13.59 0.55
C ARG A 506 -22.30 -13.98 1.37
N ALA A 507 -22.27 -15.15 1.98
CA ALA A 507 -23.26 -15.57 2.94
C ALA A 507 -22.64 -16.39 4.06
N ARG A 508 -23.23 -16.30 5.25
CA ARG A 508 -22.88 -17.09 6.42
C ARG A 508 -24.17 -17.50 7.15
N LEU A 509 -24.26 -18.77 7.52
CA LEU A 509 -25.33 -19.31 8.32
C LEU A 509 -24.74 -20.12 9.46
N GLY A 510 -25.11 -19.80 10.71
CA GLY A 510 -24.53 -20.41 11.90
C GLY A 510 -25.56 -20.72 12.97
N LEU A 511 -25.23 -21.70 13.80
CA LEU A 511 -25.93 -22.04 15.02
C LEU A 511 -24.98 -21.83 16.20
N SER A 512 -25.41 -21.03 17.17
CA SER A 512 -24.70 -20.80 18.43
C SER A 512 -25.42 -21.47 19.58
N TYR A 513 -24.76 -22.38 20.26
CA TYR A 513 -25.28 -23.06 21.46
C TYR A 513 -24.34 -22.76 22.62
N ASP A 514 -24.80 -21.98 23.59
CA ASP A 514 -23.99 -21.47 24.72
C ASP A 514 -22.63 -20.91 24.24
N ARG A 515 -21.54 -21.62 24.54
CA ARG A 515 -20.18 -21.24 24.19
C ARG A 515 -19.71 -21.74 22.82
N TYR A 516 -20.48 -22.58 22.14
CA TYR A 516 -20.11 -23.17 20.85
C TYR A 516 -20.85 -22.46 19.71
N THR A 517 -20.16 -22.19 18.62
CA THR A 517 -20.78 -21.69 17.38
C THR A 517 -20.24 -22.48 16.19
N LEU A 518 -21.14 -23.10 15.44
CA LEU A 518 -20.86 -23.75 14.17
C LEU A 518 -21.48 -22.90 13.05
N ALA A 519 -20.71 -22.54 12.03
CA ALA A 519 -21.20 -21.79 10.90
C ALA A 519 -20.67 -22.33 9.56
N LEU A 520 -21.56 -22.33 8.57
CA LEU A 520 -21.22 -22.51 7.16
C LEU A 520 -21.11 -21.13 6.53
N TRP A 521 -20.12 -20.93 5.67
CA TRP A 521 -19.96 -19.67 4.96
C TRP A 521 -19.53 -19.89 3.51
N GLY A 522 -19.81 -18.89 2.69
CA GLY A 522 -19.34 -18.82 1.33
C GLY A 522 -18.96 -17.40 0.93
N ALA A 523 -17.89 -17.27 0.20
CA ALA A 523 -17.41 -16.02 -0.38
C ALA A 523 -17.36 -16.14 -1.92
N ASN A 524 -17.63 -15.02 -2.60
CA ASN A 524 -17.78 -14.96 -4.05
C ASN A 524 -18.72 -16.06 -4.57
N LEU A 525 -19.91 -16.18 -3.98
CA LEU A 525 -20.89 -17.23 -4.31
C LEU A 525 -21.35 -17.20 -5.76
N THR A 526 -21.29 -16.04 -6.40
CA THR A 526 -21.59 -15.83 -7.82
C THR A 526 -20.46 -16.30 -8.76
N ASP A 527 -19.29 -16.65 -8.20
CA ASP A 527 -18.08 -17.08 -8.92
C ASP A 527 -17.63 -16.07 -9.98
N ASN A 528 -17.77 -14.78 -9.69
CA ASN A 528 -17.35 -13.71 -10.59
C ASN A 528 -15.81 -13.61 -10.63
N SER A 529 -15.25 -13.57 -11.83
CA SER A 529 -13.82 -13.31 -12.06
C SER A 529 -13.66 -11.91 -12.64
N TYR A 530 -12.82 -11.10 -11.98
CA TYR A 530 -12.52 -9.73 -12.39
C TYR A 530 -11.07 -9.37 -12.03
N THR A 531 -10.53 -8.34 -12.68
CA THR A 531 -9.17 -7.85 -12.42
C THR A 531 -9.14 -7.09 -11.08
N VAL A 532 -8.32 -7.55 -10.14
CA VAL A 532 -8.10 -6.88 -8.84
C VAL A 532 -6.89 -5.96 -8.85
N PHE A 533 -5.97 -6.18 -9.78
CA PHE A 533 -4.78 -5.36 -10.01
C PHE A 533 -4.33 -5.49 -11.45
N GLN A 534 -3.87 -4.39 -12.04
CA GLN A 534 -3.24 -4.37 -13.35
C GLN A 534 -2.16 -3.32 -13.43
N ALA A 535 -1.06 -3.64 -14.12
CA ALA A 535 0.02 -2.71 -14.43
C ALA A 535 0.57 -2.94 -15.84
N ALA A 536 1.18 -1.92 -16.41
CA ALA A 536 1.97 -2.06 -17.62
C ALA A 536 3.37 -2.57 -17.27
N SER A 537 3.86 -3.55 -18.03
CA SER A 537 5.23 -4.06 -17.98
C SER A 537 5.84 -3.93 -19.37
N PRO A 538 7.18 -3.87 -19.52
CA PRO A 538 7.84 -3.95 -20.83
C PRO A 538 7.44 -5.19 -21.65
N LEU A 539 7.04 -6.27 -21.00
CA LEU A 539 6.62 -7.53 -21.61
C LEU A 539 5.11 -7.61 -21.90
N GLY A 540 4.34 -6.56 -21.57
CA GLY A 540 2.89 -6.48 -21.79
C GLY A 540 2.10 -6.11 -20.53
N ARG A 541 0.81 -6.46 -20.52
CA ARG A 541 -0.05 -6.26 -19.36
C ARG A 541 0.26 -7.31 -18.30
N LEU A 542 0.54 -6.88 -17.07
CA LEU A 542 0.64 -7.73 -15.89
C LEU A 542 -0.60 -7.52 -15.02
N PHE A 543 -1.32 -8.59 -14.65
CA PHE A 543 -2.56 -8.46 -13.91
C PHE A 543 -2.82 -9.62 -12.96
N GLN A 544 -3.69 -9.40 -11.97
CA GLN A 544 -4.19 -10.41 -11.05
C GLN A 544 -5.72 -10.44 -11.11
N THR A 545 -6.30 -11.62 -10.95
CA THR A 545 -7.75 -11.82 -10.89
C THR A 545 -8.22 -12.05 -9.45
N SER A 546 -9.53 -11.84 -9.21
CA SER A 546 -10.19 -12.15 -7.95
C SER A 546 -10.07 -13.64 -7.59
N ALA A 547 -10.13 -13.95 -6.28
CA ALA A 547 -10.25 -15.33 -5.82
C ALA A 547 -11.57 -15.95 -6.33
N PRO A 548 -11.59 -17.25 -6.69
CA PRO A 548 -12.79 -17.95 -7.09
C PRO A 548 -13.75 -18.11 -5.90
N ARG A 549 -14.93 -18.68 -6.15
CA ARG A 549 -15.88 -19.07 -5.10
C ARG A 549 -15.21 -19.96 -4.07
N THR A 550 -15.39 -19.63 -2.80
CA THR A 550 -14.89 -20.41 -1.67
C THR A 550 -16.01 -20.73 -0.71
N LEU A 551 -15.99 -21.93 -0.17
CA LEU A 551 -16.94 -22.42 0.84
C LEU A 551 -16.17 -22.92 2.05
N GLY A 552 -16.69 -22.73 3.24
CA GLY A 552 -16.03 -23.17 4.46
C GLY A 552 -16.96 -23.39 5.63
N VAL A 553 -16.37 -23.97 6.67
CA VAL A 553 -17.01 -24.25 7.95
C VAL A 553 -16.17 -23.62 9.05
N ASP A 554 -16.81 -22.91 9.97
CA ASP A 554 -16.19 -22.35 11.17
C ASP A 554 -16.73 -23.03 12.41
N LEU A 555 -15.83 -23.41 13.30
CA LEU A 555 -16.16 -23.81 14.68
C LEU A 555 -15.49 -22.81 15.63
N SER A 556 -16.29 -22.16 16.45
CA SER A 556 -15.83 -21.21 17.48
C SER A 556 -16.24 -21.68 18.87
N VAL A 557 -15.33 -21.56 19.82
CA VAL A 557 -15.56 -21.89 21.24
C VAL A 557 -15.14 -20.70 22.09
N LYS A 558 -16.04 -20.23 22.96
CA LYS A 558 -15.75 -19.18 23.96
C LYS A 558 -15.44 -19.88 25.29
N PHE A 559 -14.31 -19.53 25.88
CA PHE A 559 -13.85 -20.08 27.17
C PHE A 559 -14.24 -19.17 28.33
#